data_ebd15fda2f304820763e7629d6b39856
#
_entry.id   ebd15fda2f304820763e7629d6b39856
#
_cell.length_a   1.000
_cell.length_b   1.000
_cell.length_c   1.000
_cell.angle_alpha   90.00
_cell.angle_beta   90.00
_cell.angle_gamma   90.00
#
_symmetry.space_group_name_H-M   'P 1'
#
loop_
_entity.id
_entity.type
_entity.pdbx_description
1 polymer ?
#
loop_
_entity_poly.entity_id
_entity_poly.type
_entity_poly.pdbx_seq_one_letter_code
_entity_poly.pdbx_strand_id
1 'polypeptide(L)'
;MSRGRIEKALSGFYYVNTGAEVLQCRARGKFRREGLSPLVGDWVQVRELGGGEGFVEAVEPRRNLFLRPAAANIDQLVIIASAAIPVTEPYLIDRIAAIASLKGCQVLLCLNKCDLDPAEELYDIYRHSAIQVLRLSAATGDGMDALRTAIAGKLNAFTGNSGVGKSSILNTLLPELTLPVGEVSKALGRGRHTTRHVEMFSLGGDTWVIDTPGFSSFDTQEMDLELKAHLPETFPEFAPYLGQCRFVGCSHTKEKGCRILQAVKDGDIHPSRHRSYVRLYEELKDLKAWEKK
;
A
#
# COMPACT_ATOMS: atom_id res chain seq x y z
N MET A 1 8.88 31.49 -1.33
CA MET A 1 8.75 30.07 -1.72
C MET A 1 8.11 29.32 -0.56
N SER A 2 7.03 28.60 -0.82
CA SER A 2 6.30 27.87 0.20
C SER A 2 6.52 26.37 0.01
N ARG A 3 6.61 25.64 1.11
CA ARG A 3 6.60 24.17 1.10
C ARG A 3 5.16 23.67 1.14
N GLY A 4 4.83 22.69 0.32
CA GLY A 4 3.50 22.08 0.33
C GLY A 4 3.51 20.63 -0.10
N ARG A 5 2.37 19.96 0.05
CA ARG A 5 2.16 18.57 -0.36
C ARG A 5 1.19 18.51 -1.51
N ILE A 6 1.49 17.71 -2.54
CA ILE A 6 0.59 17.51 -3.68
C ILE A 6 -0.54 16.58 -3.22
N GLU A 7 -1.77 17.09 -3.20
CA GLU A 7 -2.98 16.33 -2.85
C GLU A 7 -3.67 15.73 -4.06
N LYS A 8 -3.55 16.38 -5.21
CA LYS A 8 -4.22 16.00 -6.45
C LYS A 8 -3.39 16.34 -7.66
N ALA A 9 -3.40 15.48 -8.67
CA ALA A 9 -2.82 15.72 -9.99
C ALA A 9 -3.88 15.50 -11.06
N LEU A 10 -4.18 16.55 -11.85
CA LEU A 10 -5.25 16.53 -12.84
C LEU A 10 -4.85 17.35 -14.07
N SER A 11 -4.87 16.73 -15.25
CA SER A 11 -4.69 17.42 -16.54
C SER A 11 -3.45 18.32 -16.61
N GLY A 12 -2.34 17.90 -15.96
CA GLY A 12 -1.08 18.64 -15.95
C GLY A 12 -0.99 19.73 -14.88
N PHE A 13 -2.01 19.87 -14.05
CA PHE A 13 -2.02 20.71 -12.85
C PHE A 13 -1.80 19.86 -11.60
N TYR A 14 -1.16 20.47 -10.60
CA TYR A 14 -0.91 19.91 -9.28
C TYR A 14 -1.54 20.82 -8.24
N TYR A 15 -2.40 20.26 -7.42
CA TYR A 15 -3.02 20.98 -6.31
C TYR A 15 -2.15 20.73 -5.09
N VAL A 16 -1.53 21.81 -4.61
CA VAL A 16 -0.52 21.76 -3.54
C VAL A 16 -1.07 22.42 -2.29
N ASN A 17 -1.26 21.64 -1.25
CA ASN A 17 -1.62 22.15 0.07
C ASN A 17 -0.37 22.66 0.78
N THR A 18 -0.33 23.96 1.07
CA THR A 18 0.76 24.63 1.80
C THR A 18 0.52 24.70 3.31
N GLY A 19 -0.62 24.21 3.77
CA GLY A 19 -1.10 24.36 5.15
C GLY A 19 -1.89 25.65 5.37
N ALA A 20 -1.63 26.70 4.59
CA ALA A 20 -2.40 27.95 4.61
C ALA A 20 -3.54 27.94 3.56
N GLU A 21 -3.23 27.44 2.37
CA GLU A 21 -4.16 27.35 1.24
C GLU A 21 -3.75 26.22 0.28
N VAL A 22 -4.65 25.86 -0.62
CA VAL A 22 -4.38 24.93 -1.73
C VAL A 22 -4.12 25.73 -3.00
N LEU A 23 -2.90 25.63 -3.54
CA LEU A 23 -2.47 26.30 -4.74
C LEU A 23 -2.62 25.41 -5.97
N GLN A 24 -3.18 25.94 -7.06
CA GLN A 24 -3.17 25.30 -8.37
C GLN A 24 -1.84 25.55 -9.08
N CYS A 25 -0.99 24.56 -9.16
CA CYS A 25 0.36 24.68 -9.66
C CYS A 25 0.58 23.98 -11.00
N ARG A 26 1.50 24.50 -11.79
CA ARG A 26 2.09 23.80 -12.94
C ARG A 26 3.51 23.36 -12.62
N ALA A 27 3.93 22.23 -13.19
CA ALA A 27 5.32 21.80 -13.12
C ALA A 27 6.16 22.50 -14.20
N ARG A 28 7.41 22.86 -13.88
CA ARG A 28 8.34 23.40 -14.87
C ARG A 28 8.79 22.34 -15.87
N GLY A 29 9.08 22.77 -17.10
CA GLY A 29 9.55 21.88 -18.18
C GLY A 29 10.84 21.12 -17.87
N LYS A 30 11.63 21.56 -16.87
CA LYS A 30 12.84 20.85 -16.42
C LYS A 30 12.53 19.44 -15.93
N PHE A 31 11.40 19.21 -15.24
CA PHE A 31 11.03 17.90 -14.71
C PHE A 31 10.89 16.85 -15.81
N ARG A 32 10.33 17.21 -16.99
CA ARG A 32 10.26 16.30 -18.14
C ARG A 32 11.64 15.91 -18.66
N ARG A 33 12.60 16.87 -18.65
CA ARG A 33 13.97 16.62 -19.12
C ARG A 33 14.76 15.74 -18.14
N GLU A 34 14.46 15.87 -16.85
CA GLU A 34 15.08 15.08 -15.79
C GLU A 34 14.39 13.71 -15.57
N GLY A 35 13.33 13.39 -16.35
CA GLY A 35 12.55 12.16 -16.20
C GLY A 35 11.78 12.07 -14.88
N LEU A 36 11.63 13.20 -14.17
CA LEU A 36 10.95 13.26 -12.88
C LEU A 36 9.56 13.85 -13.07
N SER A 37 8.52 13.10 -12.72
CA SER A 37 7.14 13.58 -12.68
C SER A 37 6.74 13.81 -11.23
N PRO A 38 6.22 15.01 -10.86
CA PRO A 38 5.62 15.19 -9.54
C PRO A 38 4.39 14.29 -9.38
N LEU A 39 4.19 13.76 -8.19
CA LEU A 39 3.13 12.78 -7.87
C LEU A 39 2.33 13.23 -6.65
N VAL A 40 1.14 12.67 -6.53
CA VAL A 40 0.35 12.79 -5.29
C VAL A 40 1.13 12.22 -4.12
N GLY A 41 1.15 12.98 -3.01
CA GLY A 41 1.96 12.67 -1.82
C GLY A 41 3.37 13.29 -1.81
N ASP A 42 3.86 13.85 -2.93
CA ASP A 42 5.14 14.56 -2.93
C ASP A 42 5.11 15.81 -2.07
N TRP A 43 6.21 16.03 -1.35
CA TRP A 43 6.54 17.32 -0.79
C TRP A 43 7.28 18.16 -1.84
N VAL A 44 6.82 19.39 -2.03
CA VAL A 44 7.33 20.27 -3.09
C VAL A 44 7.60 21.68 -2.58
N GLN A 45 8.53 22.36 -3.26
CA GLN A 45 8.73 23.79 -3.12
C GLN A 45 7.94 24.50 -4.21
N VAL A 46 7.11 25.46 -3.83
CA VAL A 46 6.22 26.20 -4.72
C VAL A 46 6.63 27.66 -4.75
N ARG A 47 6.67 28.22 -5.93
CA ARG A 47 6.71 29.66 -6.14
C ARG A 47 5.30 30.16 -6.42
N GLU A 48 4.76 30.90 -5.49
CA GLU A 48 3.44 31.51 -5.60
C GLU A 48 3.44 32.63 -6.63
N LEU A 49 2.35 32.77 -7.37
CA LEU A 49 2.13 33.83 -8.37
C LEU A 49 1.06 34.82 -7.92
N GLY A 50 0.34 34.51 -6.84
CA GLY A 50 -0.88 35.19 -6.43
C GLY A 50 -2.13 34.59 -7.02
N GLY A 51 -3.31 34.88 -6.45
CA GLY A 51 -4.60 34.40 -6.93
C GLY A 51 -4.80 32.88 -6.81
N GLY A 52 -4.12 32.21 -5.87
CA GLY A 52 -4.22 30.76 -5.70
C GLY A 52 -3.42 29.95 -6.73
N GLU A 53 -2.55 30.57 -7.51
CA GLU A 53 -1.74 29.91 -8.53
C GLU A 53 -0.25 29.84 -8.15
N GLY A 54 0.47 28.84 -8.71
CA GLY A 54 1.89 28.67 -8.48
C GLY A 54 2.62 27.79 -9.49
N PHE A 55 3.93 27.70 -9.29
CA PHE A 55 4.80 26.75 -10.00
C PHE A 55 5.50 25.84 -9.01
N VAL A 56 5.47 24.51 -9.28
CA VAL A 56 6.34 23.54 -8.62
C VAL A 56 7.78 23.81 -9.09
N GLU A 57 8.64 24.20 -8.17
CA GLU A 57 10.05 24.52 -8.45
C GLU A 57 10.96 23.33 -8.18
N ALA A 58 10.67 22.55 -7.13
CA ALA A 58 11.42 21.35 -6.75
C ALA A 58 10.51 20.32 -6.11
N VAL A 59 10.84 19.06 -6.30
CA VAL A 59 10.29 17.91 -5.56
C VAL A 59 11.33 17.48 -4.54
N GLU A 60 10.92 17.32 -3.29
CA GLU A 60 11.80 16.84 -2.22
C GLU A 60 12.11 15.34 -2.40
N PRO A 61 13.20 14.82 -1.82
CA PRO A 61 13.51 13.39 -1.86
C PRO A 61 12.33 12.55 -1.35
N ARG A 62 11.97 11.55 -2.12
CA ARG A 62 10.89 10.61 -1.79
C ARG A 62 11.41 9.52 -0.86
N ARG A 63 10.62 9.14 0.15
CA ARG A 63 10.88 7.94 0.96
C ARG A 63 10.56 6.67 0.18
N ASN A 64 9.48 6.70 -0.57
CA ASN A 64 9.03 5.63 -1.44
C ASN A 64 8.24 6.17 -2.63
N LEU A 65 8.09 5.31 -3.62
CA LEU A 65 7.39 5.58 -4.87
C LEU A 65 6.62 4.34 -5.29
N PHE A 66 5.34 4.55 -5.61
CA PHE A 66 4.47 3.57 -6.25
C PHE A 66 4.08 4.09 -7.64
N LEU A 67 4.20 3.25 -8.66
CA LEU A 67 3.85 3.64 -10.03
C LEU A 67 2.37 3.39 -10.35
N ARG A 68 1.78 2.42 -9.67
CA ARG A 68 0.35 2.12 -9.76
C ARG A 68 -0.20 1.73 -8.39
N PRO A 69 -0.93 2.64 -7.79
CA PRO A 69 -1.22 4.02 -8.21
C PRO A 69 0.01 4.90 -8.15
N ALA A 70 0.05 5.93 -9.03
CA ALA A 70 1.16 6.88 -9.09
C ALA A 70 1.14 7.81 -7.85
N ALA A 71 1.79 7.38 -6.78
CA ALA A 71 1.84 8.09 -5.50
C ALA A 71 3.19 7.94 -4.82
N ALA A 72 3.54 8.91 -3.99
CA ALA A 72 4.80 8.95 -3.25
C ALA A 72 4.58 9.18 -1.76
N ASN A 73 5.61 8.83 -0.97
CA ASN A 73 5.67 9.11 0.48
C ASN A 73 4.51 8.49 1.29
N ILE A 74 4.03 7.30 0.86
CA ILE A 74 3.03 6.55 1.60
C ILE A 74 3.64 6.04 2.89
N ASP A 75 2.97 6.29 4.04
CA ASP A 75 3.41 5.83 5.35
C ASP A 75 2.97 4.40 5.61
N GLN A 76 1.73 4.08 5.21
CA GLN A 76 1.08 2.83 5.59
C GLN A 76 0.20 2.27 4.47
N LEU A 77 0.35 0.97 4.16
CA LEU A 77 -0.61 0.22 3.37
C LEU A 77 -1.63 -0.45 4.29
N VAL A 78 -2.90 -0.10 4.11
CA VAL A 78 -4.04 -0.70 4.81
C VAL A 78 -4.64 -1.77 3.92
N ILE A 79 -4.36 -3.04 4.23
CA ILE A 79 -4.83 -4.20 3.47
C ILE A 79 -6.19 -4.61 4.05
N ILE A 80 -7.23 -4.53 3.22
CA ILE A 80 -8.58 -5.00 3.60
C ILE A 80 -8.75 -6.42 3.08
N ALA A 81 -8.97 -7.33 4.01
CA ALA A 81 -9.22 -8.75 3.75
C ALA A 81 -10.56 -9.17 4.39
N SER A 82 -11.07 -10.34 4.01
CA SER A 82 -12.30 -10.89 4.57
C SER A 82 -12.23 -12.42 4.62
N ALA A 83 -12.71 -13.03 5.69
CA ALA A 83 -12.99 -14.46 5.80
C ALA A 83 -14.38 -14.81 5.23
N ALA A 84 -15.32 -13.86 5.24
CA ALA A 84 -16.60 -13.99 4.55
C ALA A 84 -16.46 -13.73 3.04
N ILE A 85 -17.43 -14.20 2.25
CA ILE A 85 -17.41 -14.09 0.78
C ILE A 85 -17.34 -12.62 0.32
N PRO A 86 -16.39 -12.30 -0.57
CA PRO A 86 -15.33 -13.15 -1.12
C PRO A 86 -14.18 -13.35 -0.12
N VAL A 87 -13.80 -14.61 0.10
CA VAL A 87 -12.70 -14.96 1.00
C VAL A 87 -11.36 -14.50 0.42
N THR A 88 -10.53 -13.88 1.25
CA THR A 88 -9.20 -13.42 0.84
C THR A 88 -8.17 -14.53 1.07
N GLU A 89 -7.47 -14.92 0.00
CA GLU A 89 -6.37 -15.88 0.09
C GLU A 89 -5.18 -15.24 0.83
N PRO A 90 -4.58 -15.89 1.85
CA PRO A 90 -3.42 -15.37 2.58
C PRO A 90 -2.25 -14.96 1.69
N TYR A 91 -2.01 -15.68 0.60
CA TYR A 91 -0.96 -15.34 -0.37
C TYR A 91 -1.08 -13.92 -0.94
N LEU A 92 -2.31 -13.43 -1.20
CA LEU A 92 -2.51 -12.08 -1.72
C LEU A 92 -2.18 -11.02 -0.66
N ILE A 93 -2.50 -11.30 0.61
CA ILE A 93 -2.12 -10.43 1.74
C ILE A 93 -0.60 -10.39 1.85
N ASP A 94 0.05 -11.56 1.82
CA ASP A 94 1.49 -11.71 1.98
C ASP A 94 2.28 -11.05 0.86
N ARG A 95 1.82 -11.16 -0.39
CA ARG A 95 2.43 -10.48 -1.53
C ARG A 95 2.39 -8.95 -1.38
N ILE A 96 1.25 -8.40 -0.99
CA ILE A 96 1.09 -6.95 -0.77
C ILE A 96 1.96 -6.50 0.42
N ALA A 97 1.98 -7.28 1.50
CA ALA A 97 2.78 -6.99 2.68
C ALA A 97 4.30 -7.01 2.36
N ALA A 98 4.75 -7.95 1.55
CA ALA A 98 6.13 -8.02 1.08
C ALA A 98 6.52 -6.77 0.26
N ILE A 99 5.65 -6.33 -0.65
CA ILE A 99 5.86 -5.10 -1.42
C ILE A 99 5.89 -3.86 -0.51
N ALA A 100 4.98 -3.78 0.47
CA ALA A 100 4.96 -2.68 1.44
C ALA A 100 6.27 -2.63 2.23
N SER A 101 6.74 -3.77 2.73
CA SER A 101 8.01 -3.91 3.43
C SER A 101 9.19 -3.47 2.58
N LEU A 102 9.27 -3.92 1.32
CA LEU A 102 10.29 -3.51 0.35
C LEU A 102 10.32 -1.98 0.15
N LYS A 103 9.16 -1.33 0.16
CA LYS A 103 9.02 0.13 0.00
C LYS A 103 9.12 0.90 1.32
N GLY A 104 9.43 0.24 2.44
CA GLY A 104 9.54 0.87 3.74
C GLY A 104 8.20 1.43 4.26
N CYS A 105 7.08 0.87 3.81
CA CYS A 105 5.75 1.20 4.32
C CYS A 105 5.35 0.30 5.48
N GLN A 106 4.66 0.86 6.48
CA GLN A 106 3.99 0.06 7.48
C GLN A 106 2.83 -0.74 6.85
N VAL A 107 2.51 -1.89 7.42
CA VAL A 107 1.36 -2.71 7.01
C VAL A 107 0.34 -2.75 8.14
N LEU A 108 -0.90 -2.44 7.81
CA LEU A 108 -2.05 -2.66 8.67
C LEU A 108 -3.00 -3.63 7.96
N LEU A 109 -3.26 -4.77 8.55
CA LEU A 109 -4.23 -5.75 8.04
C LEU A 109 -5.56 -5.56 8.75
N CYS A 110 -6.61 -5.27 7.98
CA CYS A 110 -7.98 -5.14 8.46
C CYS A 110 -8.81 -6.33 7.96
N LEU A 111 -9.21 -7.20 8.87
CA LEU A 111 -10.14 -8.30 8.61
C LEU A 111 -11.56 -7.77 8.75
N ASN A 112 -12.20 -7.49 7.60
CA ASN A 112 -13.53 -6.91 7.55
C ASN A 112 -14.62 -7.99 7.46
N LYS A 113 -15.87 -7.60 7.72
CA LYS A 113 -17.05 -8.47 7.76
C LYS A 113 -17.04 -9.46 8.92
N CYS A 114 -16.41 -9.07 10.04
CA CYS A 114 -16.37 -9.93 11.22
C CYS A 114 -17.74 -10.17 11.88
N ASP A 115 -18.75 -9.41 11.47
CA ASP A 115 -20.17 -9.68 11.75
C ASP A 115 -20.71 -10.96 11.04
N LEU A 116 -20.09 -11.35 9.91
CA LEU A 116 -20.47 -12.54 9.15
C LEU A 116 -19.57 -13.73 9.45
N ASP A 117 -18.27 -13.49 9.67
CA ASP A 117 -17.26 -14.48 10.00
C ASP A 117 -16.18 -13.85 10.88
N PRO A 118 -15.89 -14.36 12.10
CA PRO A 118 -14.94 -13.79 13.02
C PRO A 118 -13.49 -13.81 12.54
N ALA A 119 -13.21 -14.39 11.38
CA ALA A 119 -11.90 -14.45 10.71
C ALA A 119 -10.80 -15.08 11.58
N GLU A 120 -11.13 -16.11 12.39
CA GLU A 120 -10.18 -16.73 13.33
C GLU A 120 -8.96 -17.31 12.63
N GLU A 121 -9.14 -18.02 11.51
CA GLU A 121 -8.04 -18.63 10.76
C GLU A 121 -7.09 -17.55 10.21
N LEU A 122 -7.62 -16.49 9.57
CA LEU A 122 -6.79 -15.39 9.08
C LEU A 122 -6.11 -14.66 10.22
N TYR A 123 -6.81 -14.43 11.33
CA TYR A 123 -6.22 -13.77 12.48
C TYR A 123 -5.07 -14.59 13.08
N ASP A 124 -5.23 -15.91 13.19
CA ASP A 124 -4.18 -16.79 13.72
C ASP A 124 -2.91 -16.78 12.85
N ILE A 125 -3.05 -16.70 11.53
CA ILE A 125 -1.92 -16.60 10.59
C ILE A 125 -1.06 -15.35 10.89
N TYR A 126 -1.69 -14.20 11.20
CA TYR A 126 -0.98 -12.92 11.26
C TYR A 126 -0.71 -12.41 12.68
N ARG A 127 -1.38 -12.89 13.71
CA ARG A 127 -1.22 -12.39 15.11
C ARG A 127 0.20 -12.53 15.67
N HIS A 128 0.99 -13.46 15.14
CA HIS A 128 2.38 -13.69 15.52
C HIS A 128 3.39 -13.08 14.52
N SER A 129 2.91 -12.47 13.44
CA SER A 129 3.74 -11.69 12.55
C SER A 129 3.93 -10.27 13.09
N ALA A 130 4.89 -9.53 12.55
CA ALA A 130 5.05 -8.11 12.89
C ALA A 130 4.00 -7.20 12.24
N ILE A 131 2.97 -7.77 11.59
CA ILE A 131 1.88 -7.04 10.95
C ILE A 131 0.81 -6.76 12.01
N GLN A 132 0.45 -5.48 12.18
CA GLN A 132 -0.70 -5.14 13.02
C GLN A 132 -1.99 -5.62 12.36
N VAL A 133 -2.83 -6.33 13.12
CA VAL A 133 -4.10 -6.90 12.64
C VAL A 133 -5.26 -6.30 13.42
N LEU A 134 -6.27 -5.85 12.71
CA LEU A 134 -7.55 -5.40 13.26
C LEU A 134 -8.68 -6.27 12.71
N ARG A 135 -9.62 -6.64 13.58
CA ARG A 135 -10.91 -7.21 13.20
C ARG A 135 -11.95 -6.10 13.23
N LEU A 136 -12.74 -5.99 12.19
CA LEU A 136 -13.74 -4.95 12.08
C LEU A 136 -14.94 -5.37 11.24
N SER A 137 -16.02 -4.62 11.35
CA SER A 137 -17.17 -4.68 10.47
C SER A 137 -17.60 -3.27 10.08
N ALA A 138 -17.44 -2.94 8.81
CA ALA A 138 -17.95 -1.67 8.29
C ALA A 138 -19.49 -1.59 8.30
N ALA A 139 -20.19 -2.74 8.40
CA ALA A 139 -21.64 -2.80 8.43
C ALA A 139 -22.20 -2.45 9.82
N THR A 140 -21.55 -2.93 10.89
CA THR A 140 -21.98 -2.69 12.29
C THR A 140 -21.25 -1.52 12.93
N GLY A 141 -20.10 -1.11 12.40
CA GLY A 141 -19.21 -0.10 12.99
C GLY A 141 -18.18 -0.67 13.97
N ASP A 142 -18.24 -1.97 14.27
CA ASP A 142 -17.30 -2.61 15.19
C ASP A 142 -15.87 -2.50 14.67
N GLY A 143 -14.92 -2.15 15.57
CA GLY A 143 -13.50 -2.01 15.25
C GLY A 143 -13.12 -0.77 14.44
N MET A 144 -14.08 0.08 14.02
CA MET A 144 -13.80 1.27 13.22
C MET A 144 -13.02 2.34 13.99
N ASP A 145 -13.21 2.47 15.31
CA ASP A 145 -12.43 3.40 16.14
C ASP A 145 -10.98 2.96 16.29
N ALA A 146 -10.74 1.64 16.39
CA ALA A 146 -9.39 1.09 16.38
C ALA A 146 -8.69 1.35 15.04
N LEU A 147 -9.42 1.25 13.92
CA LEU A 147 -8.92 1.63 12.61
C LEU A 147 -8.57 3.11 12.55
N ARG A 148 -9.46 4.03 12.99
CA ARG A 148 -9.19 5.48 13.04
C ARG A 148 -7.90 5.78 13.81
N THR A 149 -7.71 5.12 14.96
CA THR A 149 -6.50 5.27 15.78
C THR A 149 -5.25 4.76 15.06
N ALA A 150 -5.32 3.61 14.38
CA ALA A 150 -4.17 2.99 13.71
C ALA A 150 -3.69 3.75 12.46
N ILE A 151 -4.57 4.50 11.80
CA ILE A 151 -4.26 5.29 10.60
C ILE A 151 -3.93 6.75 10.92
N ALA A 152 -4.10 7.21 12.16
CA ALA A 152 -3.94 8.60 12.55
C ALA A 152 -2.53 9.13 12.29
N GLY A 153 -2.42 10.37 11.80
CA GLY A 153 -1.16 11.08 11.54
C GLY A 153 -0.34 10.51 10.38
N LYS A 154 -0.93 9.73 9.49
CA LYS A 154 -0.25 9.03 8.39
C LYS A 154 -0.90 9.30 7.04
N LEU A 155 -0.09 9.15 5.97
CA LEU A 155 -0.62 8.96 4.62
C LEU A 155 -0.89 7.47 4.40
N ASN A 156 -2.14 7.11 4.32
CA ASN A 156 -2.63 5.73 4.22
C ASN A 156 -3.10 5.43 2.80
N ALA A 157 -2.69 4.30 2.24
CA ALA A 157 -3.23 3.79 1.00
C ALA A 157 -4.01 2.49 1.26
N PHE A 158 -5.29 2.47 0.87
CA PHE A 158 -6.17 1.33 1.11
C PHE A 158 -6.15 0.37 -0.07
N THR A 159 -5.92 -0.90 0.19
CA THR A 159 -5.89 -1.97 -0.82
C THR A 159 -6.71 -3.17 -0.38
N GLY A 160 -7.09 -4.00 -1.31
CA GLY A 160 -7.86 -5.23 -1.07
C GLY A 160 -8.67 -5.62 -2.30
N ASN A 161 -9.05 -6.88 -2.37
CA ASN A 161 -9.81 -7.43 -3.48
C ASN A 161 -11.19 -6.76 -3.63
N SER A 162 -11.79 -6.92 -4.81
CA SER A 162 -13.18 -6.48 -5.01
C SER A 162 -14.11 -7.21 -4.04
N GLY A 163 -15.06 -6.50 -3.46
CA GLY A 163 -16.07 -7.10 -2.59
C GLY A 163 -15.68 -7.32 -1.13
N VAL A 164 -14.43 -7.08 -0.70
CA VAL A 164 -14.00 -7.21 0.71
C VAL A 164 -14.53 -6.08 1.62
N GLY A 165 -15.18 -5.05 1.03
CA GLY A 165 -15.79 -3.94 1.79
C GLY A 165 -14.91 -2.69 1.91
N LYS A 166 -13.90 -2.50 1.04
CA LYS A 166 -13.04 -1.31 1.04
C LYS A 166 -13.85 -0.01 0.96
N SER A 167 -14.80 0.09 0.01
CA SER A 167 -15.66 1.28 -0.14
C SER A 167 -16.53 1.53 1.08
N SER A 168 -17.06 0.47 1.70
CA SER A 168 -17.87 0.60 2.91
C SER A 168 -17.03 1.18 4.05
N ILE A 169 -15.79 0.71 4.22
CA ILE A 169 -14.85 1.26 5.22
C ILE A 169 -14.55 2.73 4.90
N LEU A 170 -14.23 3.05 3.65
CA LEU A 170 -13.91 4.43 3.24
C LEU A 170 -15.13 5.36 3.41
N ASN A 171 -16.33 4.92 3.09
CA ASN A 171 -17.55 5.70 3.32
C ASN A 171 -17.81 5.95 4.82
N THR A 172 -17.46 5.00 5.70
CA THR A 172 -17.55 5.18 7.16
C THR A 172 -16.50 6.16 7.68
N LEU A 173 -15.31 6.16 7.08
CA LEU A 173 -14.22 7.07 7.44
C LEU A 173 -14.46 8.48 6.88
N LEU A 174 -15.00 8.59 5.69
CA LEU A 174 -15.20 9.81 4.90
C LEU A 174 -16.68 9.90 4.45
N PRO A 175 -17.63 10.21 5.35
CA PRO A 175 -19.07 10.22 5.03
C PRO A 175 -19.43 11.19 3.89
N GLU A 176 -18.61 12.23 3.70
CA GLU A 176 -18.83 13.25 2.66
C GLU A 176 -18.54 12.73 1.24
N LEU A 177 -17.77 11.63 1.11
CA LEU A 177 -17.31 11.13 -0.18
C LEU A 177 -18.28 10.16 -0.85
N THR A 178 -19.38 9.77 -0.30
CA THR A 178 -20.41 8.84 -0.85
C THR A 178 -19.90 7.95 -2.00
N LEU A 179 -18.92 7.08 -1.72
CA LEU A 179 -18.37 6.16 -2.73
C LEU A 179 -19.41 5.07 -3.03
N PRO A 180 -19.70 4.75 -4.31
CA PRO A 180 -20.65 3.69 -4.66
C PRO A 180 -20.19 2.34 -4.11
N VAL A 181 -21.02 1.72 -3.27
CA VAL A 181 -20.79 0.39 -2.72
C VAL A 181 -21.00 -0.64 -3.82
N GLY A 182 -19.98 -1.49 -4.07
CA GLY A 182 -20.03 -2.55 -5.09
C GLY A 182 -19.42 -2.20 -6.45
N GLU A 183 -19.17 -0.95 -6.78
CA GLU A 183 -18.65 -0.52 -8.11
C GLU A 183 -17.49 0.48 -8.08
N VAL A 184 -16.67 0.53 -7.03
CA VAL A 184 -15.57 1.53 -6.91
C VAL A 184 -14.61 1.51 -8.10
N SER A 185 -14.51 0.40 -8.82
CA SER A 185 -13.71 0.31 -10.05
C SER A 185 -14.42 0.80 -11.31
N LYS A 186 -15.74 1.02 -11.29
CA LYS A 186 -16.52 1.39 -12.49
C LYS A 186 -17.07 2.82 -12.50
N ALA A 187 -17.37 3.40 -11.34
CA ALA A 187 -18.01 4.72 -11.30
C ALA A 187 -17.05 5.88 -11.61
N LEU A 188 -15.76 5.74 -11.30
CA LEU A 188 -14.69 6.68 -11.69
C LEU A 188 -14.10 6.39 -13.07
N GLY A 189 -14.57 5.36 -13.79
CA GLY A 189 -14.02 4.87 -15.05
C GLY A 189 -14.95 4.95 -16.28
N ARG A 190 -16.12 5.60 -16.23
CA ARG A 190 -16.97 5.80 -17.42
C ARG A 190 -16.52 6.98 -18.25
N GLY A 191 -15.46 6.76 -19.00
CA GLY A 191 -15.02 7.59 -20.11
C GLY A 191 -13.88 6.87 -20.83
N ARG A 192 -14.01 6.58 -22.12
CA ARG A 192 -12.92 6.11 -22.98
C ARG A 192 -11.74 7.09 -22.77
N HIS A 193 -10.56 6.58 -22.33
CA HIS A 193 -9.32 7.35 -22.13
C HIS A 193 -9.29 8.33 -20.94
N THR A 194 -9.82 8.02 -19.77
CA THR A 194 -9.56 8.83 -18.58
C THR A 194 -8.36 8.27 -17.84
N THR A 195 -7.29 9.07 -17.79
CA THR A 195 -6.15 8.94 -16.88
C THR A 195 -6.70 8.68 -15.47
N ARG A 196 -6.28 7.58 -14.84
CA ARG A 196 -6.70 7.25 -13.47
C ARG A 196 -6.19 8.34 -12.55
N HIS A 197 -7.09 9.16 -12.03
CA HIS A 197 -6.74 10.24 -11.12
C HIS A 197 -6.47 9.64 -9.74
N VAL A 198 -5.34 10.03 -9.16
CA VAL A 198 -5.00 9.74 -7.76
C VAL A 198 -5.27 11.04 -6.99
N GLU A 199 -5.96 10.92 -5.87
CA GLU A 199 -6.30 12.07 -5.01
C GLU A 199 -6.15 11.66 -3.54
N MET A 200 -5.72 12.60 -2.70
CA MET A 200 -5.65 12.46 -1.26
C MET A 200 -6.85 13.12 -0.61
N PHE A 201 -7.41 12.45 0.39
CA PHE A 201 -8.51 12.96 1.20
C PHE A 201 -8.06 13.10 2.65
N SER A 202 -8.33 14.26 3.24
CA SER A 202 -8.02 14.52 4.65
C SER A 202 -9.09 13.91 5.56
N LEU A 203 -8.63 13.23 6.60
CA LEU A 203 -9.45 12.79 7.74
C LEU A 203 -9.31 13.72 8.95
N GLY A 204 -8.58 14.85 8.79
CA GLY A 204 -8.20 15.76 9.86
C GLY A 204 -6.89 15.35 10.55
N GLY A 205 -6.23 16.31 11.24
CA GLY A 205 -5.05 16.06 12.06
C GLY A 205 -3.91 15.32 11.35
N ASP A 206 -3.46 15.78 10.19
CA ASP A 206 -2.41 15.17 9.37
C ASP A 206 -2.68 13.72 8.93
N THR A 207 -3.92 13.25 9.07
CA THR A 207 -4.33 11.92 8.60
C THR A 207 -4.89 12.01 7.19
N TRP A 208 -4.29 11.23 6.28
CA TRP A 208 -4.64 11.26 4.87
C TRP A 208 -4.92 9.87 4.33
N VAL A 209 -5.85 9.80 3.40
CA VAL A 209 -6.17 8.59 2.64
C VAL A 209 -5.95 8.87 1.16
N ILE A 210 -5.23 8.00 0.49
CA ILE A 210 -5.17 7.99 -0.97
C ILE A 210 -6.30 7.08 -1.46
N ASP A 211 -7.26 7.65 -2.20
CA ASP A 211 -8.17 6.83 -2.99
C ASP A 211 -7.52 6.48 -4.32
N THR A 212 -7.44 5.21 -4.54
CA THR A 212 -6.83 4.67 -5.74
C THR A 212 -7.79 3.70 -6.40
N PRO A 213 -8.53 4.15 -7.42
CA PRO A 213 -9.32 3.24 -8.23
C PRO A 213 -8.41 2.17 -8.82
N GLY A 214 -8.63 0.91 -8.42
CA GLY A 214 -7.89 -0.23 -8.94
C GLY A 214 -6.67 -0.68 -8.13
N PHE A 215 -6.55 -0.36 -6.84
CA PHE A 215 -5.56 -0.96 -5.93
C PHE A 215 -5.76 -2.48 -5.69
N SER A 216 -6.72 -3.08 -6.35
CA SER A 216 -6.87 -4.54 -6.40
C SER A 216 -5.81 -5.23 -7.28
N SER A 217 -5.07 -4.45 -8.06
CA SER A 217 -3.93 -4.93 -8.85
C SER A 217 -2.76 -3.97 -8.68
N PHE A 218 -1.94 -4.19 -7.64
CA PHE A 218 -0.57 -3.69 -7.71
C PHE A 218 0.04 -4.25 -8.99
N ASP A 219 0.50 -3.37 -9.87
CA ASP A 219 1.35 -3.80 -10.98
C ASP A 219 2.71 -4.15 -10.39
N THR A 220 2.82 -5.41 -10.00
CA THR A 220 3.96 -5.94 -9.27
C THR A 220 5.14 -6.24 -10.17
N GLN A 221 4.95 -6.28 -11.49
CA GLN A 221 5.99 -6.73 -12.43
C GLN A 221 7.24 -5.84 -12.42
N GLU A 222 7.08 -4.53 -12.19
CA GLU A 222 8.25 -3.64 -12.09
C GLU A 222 9.00 -3.78 -10.77
N MET A 223 8.34 -4.26 -9.72
CA MET A 223 8.92 -4.46 -8.39
C MET A 223 9.46 -5.88 -8.19
N ASP A 224 9.11 -6.83 -9.07
CA ASP A 224 9.43 -8.24 -8.88
C ASP A 224 10.94 -8.53 -8.82
N LEU A 225 11.78 -7.81 -9.58
CA LEU A 225 13.24 -7.98 -9.51
C LEU A 225 13.84 -7.47 -8.19
N GLU A 226 13.37 -6.33 -7.70
CA GLU A 226 13.78 -5.77 -6.42
C GLU A 226 13.29 -6.68 -5.28
N LEU A 227 12.03 -7.14 -5.37
CA LEU A 227 11.46 -8.09 -4.43
C LEU A 227 12.23 -9.42 -4.43
N LYS A 228 12.63 -9.96 -5.60
CA LYS A 228 13.47 -11.15 -5.70
C LYS A 228 14.75 -11.01 -4.90
N ALA A 229 15.45 -9.88 -5.02
CA ALA A 229 16.73 -9.64 -4.35
C ALA A 229 16.61 -9.58 -2.82
N HIS A 230 15.46 -9.16 -2.29
CA HIS A 230 15.24 -8.88 -0.88
C HIS A 230 14.07 -9.68 -0.27
N LEU A 231 13.61 -10.74 -0.93
CA LEU A 231 12.41 -11.46 -0.52
C LEU A 231 12.43 -11.95 0.95
N PRO A 232 13.53 -12.54 1.47
CA PRO A 232 13.57 -12.99 2.87
C PRO A 232 13.38 -11.85 3.86
N GLU A 233 13.93 -10.67 3.58
CA GLU A 233 13.86 -9.48 4.44
C GLU A 233 12.46 -8.85 4.45
N THR A 234 11.63 -9.15 3.45
CA THR A 234 10.25 -8.63 3.38
C THR A 234 9.26 -9.39 4.26
N PHE A 235 9.70 -10.47 4.90
CA PHE A 235 8.96 -11.21 5.91
C PHE A 235 9.56 -10.89 7.29
N PRO A 236 9.02 -9.92 8.03
CA PRO A 236 9.66 -9.42 9.27
C PRO A 236 9.93 -10.50 10.30
N GLU A 237 9.06 -11.52 10.38
CA GLU A 237 9.22 -12.66 11.29
C GLU A 237 10.43 -13.55 10.94
N PHE A 238 11.04 -13.39 9.76
CA PHE A 238 12.25 -14.10 9.38
C PHE A 238 13.51 -13.45 9.95
N ALA A 239 13.46 -12.15 10.27
CA ALA A 239 14.62 -11.35 10.67
C ALA A 239 15.47 -12.00 11.78
N PRO A 240 14.91 -12.61 12.85
CA PRO A 240 15.70 -13.24 13.89
C PRO A 240 16.51 -14.46 13.43
N TYR A 241 16.17 -15.04 12.28
CA TYR A 241 16.73 -16.31 11.78
C TYR A 241 17.63 -16.14 10.55
N LEU A 242 17.58 -14.95 9.91
CA LEU A 242 18.40 -14.66 8.73
C LEU A 242 19.89 -14.71 9.06
N GLY A 243 20.69 -15.26 8.16
CA GLY A 243 22.12 -15.43 8.35
C GLY A 243 22.54 -16.59 9.26
N GLN A 244 21.60 -17.31 9.88
CA GLN A 244 21.88 -18.41 10.82
C GLN A 244 21.71 -19.79 10.19
N CYS A 245 21.44 -19.88 8.88
CA CYS A 245 21.31 -21.15 8.17
C CYS A 245 22.68 -21.82 8.00
N ARG A 246 22.67 -23.15 7.87
CA ARG A 246 23.89 -23.94 7.62
C ARG A 246 24.63 -23.52 6.35
N PHE A 247 23.91 -23.08 5.32
CA PHE A 247 24.46 -22.71 4.02
C PHE A 247 24.29 -21.21 3.77
N VAL A 248 25.36 -20.59 3.26
CA VAL A 248 25.32 -19.22 2.73
C VAL A 248 24.45 -19.22 1.48
N GLY A 249 23.56 -18.22 1.32
CA GLY A 249 22.65 -18.14 0.18
C GLY A 249 21.48 -19.15 0.24
N CYS A 250 21.13 -19.61 1.45
CA CYS A 250 19.97 -20.46 1.68
C CYS A 250 18.71 -19.81 1.10
N SER A 251 17.94 -20.53 0.28
CA SER A 251 16.67 -20.03 -0.28
C SER A 251 15.50 -20.11 0.71
N HIS A 252 15.70 -20.75 1.88
CA HIS A 252 14.71 -20.97 2.92
C HIS A 252 13.47 -21.78 2.45
N THR A 253 13.60 -22.54 1.37
CA THR A 253 12.48 -23.31 0.80
C THR A 253 12.47 -24.77 1.26
N LYS A 254 13.63 -25.48 1.18
CA LYS A 254 13.73 -26.92 1.47
C LYS A 254 15.08 -27.38 2.01
N GLU A 255 16.03 -26.48 2.23
CA GLU A 255 17.41 -26.83 2.59
C GLU A 255 17.51 -27.43 4.00
N LYS A 256 18.28 -28.52 4.11
CA LYS A 256 18.60 -29.13 5.41
C LYS A 256 19.44 -28.15 6.25
N GLY A 257 19.03 -27.92 7.50
CA GLY A 257 19.71 -26.95 8.39
C GLY A 257 19.33 -25.49 8.13
N CYS A 258 18.20 -25.24 7.45
CA CYS A 258 17.61 -23.92 7.34
C CYS A 258 16.95 -23.54 8.67
N ARG A 259 17.29 -22.33 9.21
CA ARG A 259 16.75 -21.83 10.47
C ARG A 259 15.31 -21.36 10.35
N ILE A 260 14.91 -20.87 9.16
CA ILE A 260 13.50 -20.51 8.90
C ILE A 260 12.62 -21.75 8.92
N LEU A 261 13.02 -22.85 8.26
CA LEU A 261 12.28 -24.11 8.32
C LEU A 261 12.19 -24.71 9.74
N GLN A 262 13.23 -24.48 10.56
CA GLN A 262 13.18 -24.89 11.95
C GLN A 262 12.17 -24.03 12.73
N ALA A 263 12.18 -22.68 12.56
CA ALA A 263 11.23 -21.77 13.20
C ALA A 263 9.77 -22.08 12.81
N VAL A 264 9.54 -22.52 11.58
CA VAL A 264 8.20 -22.99 11.17
C VAL A 264 7.78 -24.25 11.93
N LYS A 265 8.70 -25.22 12.15
CA LYS A 265 8.42 -26.45 12.92
C LYS A 265 8.19 -26.14 14.40
N ASP A 266 8.91 -25.17 14.93
CA ASP A 266 8.84 -24.78 16.34
C ASP A 266 7.59 -23.91 16.62
N GLY A 267 6.89 -23.44 15.55
CA GLY A 267 5.66 -22.64 15.64
C GLY A 267 5.92 -21.12 15.74
N ASP A 268 7.17 -20.69 15.66
CA ASP A 268 7.54 -19.25 15.69
C ASP A 268 7.11 -18.52 14.40
N ILE A 269 7.07 -19.25 13.30
CA ILE A 269 6.59 -18.77 11.98
C ILE A 269 5.40 -19.62 11.56
N HIS A 270 4.28 -18.95 11.30
CA HIS A 270 3.07 -19.69 10.87
C HIS A 270 3.30 -20.38 9.51
N PRO A 271 2.91 -21.66 9.35
CA PRO A 271 3.15 -22.42 8.11
C PRO A 271 2.55 -21.78 6.85
N SER A 272 1.43 -21.07 6.97
CA SER A 272 0.81 -20.35 5.84
C SER A 272 1.73 -19.22 5.32
N ARG A 273 2.37 -18.47 6.22
CA ARG A 273 3.30 -17.40 5.87
C ARG A 273 4.51 -17.96 5.10
N HIS A 274 5.07 -19.05 5.58
CA HIS A 274 6.16 -19.72 4.88
C HIS A 274 5.71 -20.30 3.52
N ARG A 275 4.50 -20.84 3.39
CA ARG A 275 3.98 -21.28 2.08
C ARG A 275 3.89 -20.13 1.09
N SER A 276 3.41 -18.97 1.53
CA SER A 276 3.36 -17.77 0.69
C SER A 276 4.76 -17.31 0.27
N TYR A 277 5.73 -17.33 1.18
CA TYR A 277 7.12 -17.04 0.88
C TYR A 277 7.67 -17.98 -0.20
N VAL A 278 7.48 -19.29 -0.05
CA VAL A 278 7.93 -20.28 -1.04
C VAL A 278 7.28 -20.05 -2.40
N ARG A 279 5.98 -19.76 -2.43
CA ARG A 279 5.27 -19.44 -3.68
C ARG A 279 5.84 -18.17 -4.35
N LEU A 280 6.07 -17.11 -3.60
CA LEU A 280 6.71 -15.89 -4.11
C LEU A 280 8.13 -16.18 -4.64
N TYR A 281 8.92 -16.93 -3.89
CA TYR A 281 10.27 -17.34 -4.33
C TYR A 281 10.23 -18.09 -5.66
N GLU A 282 9.33 -19.07 -5.81
CA GLU A 282 9.18 -19.85 -7.04
C GLU A 282 8.72 -18.97 -8.23
N GLU A 283 7.82 -18.03 -8.02
CA GLU A 283 7.38 -17.08 -9.05
C GLU A 283 8.50 -16.12 -9.50
N LEU A 284 9.41 -15.73 -8.58
CA LEU A 284 10.42 -14.72 -8.81
C LEU A 284 11.78 -15.30 -9.23
N LYS A 285 12.13 -16.54 -8.87
CA LYS A 285 13.48 -17.10 -9.00
C LYS A 285 14.06 -17.05 -10.41
N ASP A 286 13.21 -17.22 -11.43
CA ASP A 286 13.64 -17.28 -12.83
C ASP A 286 13.62 -15.92 -13.54
N LEU A 287 13.15 -14.86 -12.87
CA LEU A 287 13.15 -13.51 -13.45
C LEU A 287 14.58 -13.02 -13.69
N LYS A 288 14.81 -12.48 -14.88
CA LYS A 288 16.11 -11.95 -15.30
C LYS A 288 16.02 -10.47 -15.62
N ALA A 289 17.03 -9.70 -15.20
CA ALA A 289 17.05 -8.24 -15.36
C ALA A 289 16.94 -7.77 -16.81
N TRP A 290 17.35 -8.58 -17.78
CA TRP A 290 17.34 -8.25 -19.21
C TRP A 290 16.04 -8.64 -19.94
N GLU A 291 15.11 -9.33 -19.29
CA GLU A 291 13.81 -9.71 -19.87
C GLU A 291 12.75 -8.58 -19.79
N LYS A 292 13.12 -7.43 -19.23
CA LYS A 292 12.28 -6.22 -19.31
C LYS A 292 12.33 -5.66 -20.72
N LYS A 293 11.25 -5.84 -21.48
CA LYS A 293 10.95 -5.08 -22.70
C LYS A 293 10.06 -3.89 -22.39
#